data_f621f6d3ec986c69f6babb37da6844d9
#
_entry.id   f621f6d3ec986c69f6babb37da6844d9
#
_cell.length_a   1.000
_cell.length_b   1.000
_cell.length_c   1.000
_cell.angle_alpha   90.00
_cell.angle_beta   90.00
_cell.angle_gamma   90.00
#
_symmetry.space_group_name_H-M   'P 1'
#
loop_
_entity.id
_entity.type
_entity.pdbx_description
1 polymer ?
#
loop_
_entity_poly.entity_id
_entity_poly.type
_entity_poly.pdbx_seq_one_letter_code
_entity_poly.pdbx_strand_id
1 'polypeptide(L)'
;MNFNPALATLLAFSCASALLGFESENLTARCSFSNSLEAFEKNKTARVAFMGGSITEMNGYRPMLSKWLEQRFPKTKFEFINAGISSTCSTTGAFRLSRDVLDHGPIDLFFIEFAVNDDQDAGHSKESCIRGMEGIIRQMRTKSPQTDLAVTYFVNPGMLEQLQAGKNPVSMNAHERVLEEYGVSRVHLARELAHQI
;
A
#
# COMPACT_ATOMS: atom_id res chain seq x y z
N MET A 1 -11.59 18.10 8.63
CA MET A 1 -10.66 17.00 8.87
C MET A 1 -9.40 17.27 8.06
N ASN A 2 -8.31 17.60 8.72
CA ASN A 2 -7.05 17.89 8.05
C ASN A 2 -6.44 16.58 7.55
N PHE A 3 -6.26 16.47 6.25
CA PHE A 3 -5.53 15.35 5.63
C PHE A 3 -4.09 15.34 6.15
N ASN A 4 -3.62 14.18 6.59
CA ASN A 4 -2.23 14.02 7.00
C ASN A 4 -1.31 14.32 5.80
N PRO A 5 -0.43 15.30 5.88
CA PRO A 5 0.45 15.73 4.79
C PRO A 5 1.41 14.63 4.30
N ALA A 6 1.60 13.56 5.07
CA ALA A 6 2.50 12.45 4.72
C ALA A 6 2.11 11.73 3.41
N LEU A 7 0.80 11.57 3.14
CA LEU A 7 0.35 10.92 1.90
C LEU A 7 0.48 11.85 0.68
N ALA A 8 0.29 13.15 0.89
CA ALA A 8 0.53 14.16 -0.13
C ALA A 8 2.02 14.23 -0.54
N THR A 9 2.88 13.97 0.43
CA THR A 9 4.34 13.97 0.25
C THR A 9 4.78 12.78 -0.63
N LEU A 10 4.16 11.59 -0.52
CA LEU A 10 4.55 10.41 -1.30
C LEU A 10 4.48 10.65 -2.82
N LEU A 11 3.46 11.35 -3.29
CA LEU A 11 3.23 11.61 -4.71
C LEU A 11 3.83 12.94 -5.22
N ALA A 12 4.12 13.88 -4.31
CA ALA A 12 4.76 15.15 -4.65
C ALA A 12 6.29 15.06 -4.78
N PHE A 13 6.92 14.03 -4.21
CA PHE A 13 8.37 13.90 -4.09
C PHE A 13 9.10 13.46 -5.38
N SER A 14 8.40 12.99 -6.38
CA SER A 14 9.07 12.44 -7.58
C SER A 14 9.74 13.48 -8.47
N CYS A 15 9.42 14.78 -8.35
CA CYS A 15 10.05 15.83 -9.16
C CYS A 15 11.21 16.57 -8.49
N ALA A 16 11.45 16.40 -7.18
CA ALA A 16 12.44 17.21 -6.45
C ALA A 16 13.43 16.39 -5.63
N SER A 17 13.29 15.08 -5.54
CA SER A 17 13.96 14.26 -4.52
C SER A 17 15.33 13.70 -4.90
N ALA A 18 15.98 14.21 -5.90
CA ALA A 18 17.42 13.95 -6.05
C ALA A 18 18.27 14.60 -4.94
N LEU A 19 17.67 15.41 -4.03
CA LEU A 19 18.47 16.28 -3.15
C LEU A 19 18.14 16.27 -1.65
N LEU A 20 17.05 15.68 -1.17
CA LEU A 20 16.78 15.64 0.28
C LEU A 20 16.06 14.33 0.63
N GLY A 21 16.79 13.39 1.24
CA GLY A 21 16.21 12.22 1.88
C GLY A 21 15.29 12.63 3.03
N PHE A 22 14.04 12.88 2.74
CA PHE A 22 13.02 13.12 3.75
C PHE A 22 12.34 11.79 4.07
N GLU A 23 12.98 11.00 4.90
CA GLU A 23 12.32 9.87 5.55
C GLU A 23 11.61 10.41 6.79
N SER A 24 10.29 10.58 6.70
CA SER A 24 9.51 10.57 7.93
C SER A 24 9.49 9.11 8.42
N GLU A 25 9.56 8.87 9.72
CA GLU A 25 9.51 7.51 10.30
C GLU A 25 8.33 6.67 9.77
N ASN A 26 7.27 7.34 9.31
CA ASN A 26 6.02 6.75 8.86
C ASN A 26 5.94 6.57 7.34
N LEU A 27 6.92 7.10 6.59
CA LEU A 27 6.98 7.00 5.15
C LEU A 27 8.39 6.55 4.73
N THR A 28 8.47 5.41 4.08
CA THR A 28 9.70 4.95 3.44
C THR A 28 9.49 4.87 1.94
N ALA A 29 10.07 5.83 1.21
CA ALA A 29 10.07 5.84 -0.24
C ALA A 29 11.24 5.00 -0.75
N ARG A 30 10.95 3.87 -1.40
CA ARG A 30 11.95 2.98 -2.04
C ARG A 30 11.88 3.01 -3.56
N CYS A 31 10.88 3.71 -4.13
CA CYS A 31 10.74 3.93 -5.56
C CYS A 31 10.30 5.37 -5.85
N SER A 32 10.45 5.80 -7.09
CA SER A 32 10.17 7.19 -7.51
C SER A 32 8.70 7.47 -7.82
N PHE A 33 7.85 6.45 -7.91
CA PHE A 33 6.47 6.57 -8.42
C PHE A 33 6.37 7.24 -9.78
N SER A 34 7.43 7.13 -10.60
CA SER A 34 7.54 7.84 -11.89
C SER A 34 6.51 7.38 -12.90
N ASN A 35 6.17 6.09 -12.90
CA ASN A 35 5.22 5.52 -13.85
C ASN A 35 3.79 6.00 -13.58
N SER A 36 3.36 5.95 -12.32
CA SER A 36 2.05 6.46 -11.92
C SER A 36 1.94 7.98 -12.13
N LEU A 37 2.98 8.74 -11.80
CA LEU A 37 3.00 10.18 -12.06
C LEU A 37 2.94 10.52 -13.55
N GLU A 38 3.62 9.76 -14.40
CA GLU A 38 3.52 9.94 -15.86
C GLU A 38 2.09 9.68 -16.35
N ALA A 39 1.45 8.61 -15.88
CA ALA A 39 0.05 8.35 -16.20
C ALA A 39 -0.87 9.50 -15.73
N PHE A 40 -0.66 10.00 -14.51
CA PHE A 40 -1.49 11.06 -13.92
C PHE A 40 -1.30 12.41 -14.61
N GLU A 41 -0.08 12.79 -14.96
CA GLU A 41 0.22 14.13 -15.48
C GLU A 41 0.19 14.19 -17.01
N LYS A 42 0.75 13.17 -17.68
CA LYS A 42 0.91 13.18 -19.14
C LYS A 42 -0.19 12.44 -19.87
N ASN A 43 -0.48 11.19 -19.47
CA ASN A 43 -1.45 10.34 -20.17
C ASN A 43 -2.90 10.73 -19.86
N LYS A 44 -3.13 11.32 -18.69
CA LYS A 44 -4.45 11.80 -18.22
C LYS A 44 -5.52 10.69 -18.13
N THR A 45 -5.07 9.46 -18.07
CA THR A 45 -5.86 8.29 -17.73
C THR A 45 -5.03 7.43 -16.81
N ALA A 46 -5.61 6.92 -15.74
CA ALA A 46 -4.88 6.12 -14.79
C ALA A 46 -5.78 5.09 -14.10
N ARG A 47 -5.21 3.92 -13.83
CA ARG A 47 -5.88 2.87 -13.07
C ARG A 47 -5.14 2.65 -11.76
N VAL A 48 -5.87 2.81 -10.65
CA VAL A 48 -5.36 2.64 -9.30
C VAL A 48 -6.09 1.48 -8.63
N ALA A 49 -5.35 0.48 -8.18
CA ALA A 49 -5.92 -0.67 -7.51
C ALA A 49 -5.61 -0.66 -6.00
N PHE A 50 -6.53 -1.22 -5.23
CA PHE A 50 -6.41 -1.39 -3.78
C PHE A 50 -6.75 -2.84 -3.44
N MET A 51 -5.82 -3.55 -2.81
CA MET A 51 -6.03 -4.94 -2.39
C MET A 51 -5.74 -5.10 -0.90
N GLY A 52 -6.63 -5.78 -0.20
CA GLY A 52 -6.50 -6.00 1.23
C GLY A 52 -7.69 -6.75 1.81
N GLY A 53 -7.82 -6.68 3.13
CA GLY A 53 -8.95 -7.21 3.87
C GLY A 53 -10.11 -6.22 3.99
N SER A 54 -10.83 -6.28 5.14
CA SER A 54 -11.99 -5.42 5.43
C SER A 54 -11.64 -3.93 5.47
N ILE A 55 -10.45 -3.56 5.92
CA ILE A 55 -9.99 -2.17 5.97
C ILE A 55 -9.94 -1.57 4.55
N THR A 56 -9.54 -2.37 3.56
CA THR A 56 -9.53 -1.97 2.16
C THR A 56 -10.93 -2.04 1.53
N GLU A 57 -11.72 -3.05 1.87
CA GLU A 57 -13.09 -3.23 1.36
C GLU A 57 -14.01 -2.07 1.74
N MET A 58 -13.95 -1.64 3.02
CA MET A 58 -14.79 -0.60 3.58
C MET A 58 -14.51 0.80 2.99
N ASN A 59 -15.47 1.71 3.21
CA ASN A 59 -15.36 3.12 2.84
C ASN A 59 -14.51 3.92 3.85
N GLY A 60 -13.24 3.55 4.00
CA GLY A 60 -12.25 4.20 4.85
C GLY A 60 -11.18 4.95 4.03
N TYR A 61 -9.92 4.51 4.15
CA TYR A 61 -8.78 5.18 3.51
C TYR A 61 -8.86 5.19 1.98
N ARG A 62 -9.35 4.11 1.37
CA ARG A 62 -9.43 3.96 -0.09
C ARG A 62 -10.22 5.08 -0.77
N PRO A 63 -11.51 5.35 -0.45
CA PRO A 63 -12.23 6.45 -1.08
C PRO A 63 -11.66 7.83 -0.73
N MET A 64 -11.04 8.00 0.42
CA MET A 64 -10.35 9.25 0.78
C MET A 64 -9.15 9.49 -0.13
N LEU A 65 -8.34 8.47 -0.36
CA LEU A 65 -7.18 8.55 -1.27
C LEU A 65 -7.62 8.73 -2.72
N SER A 66 -8.66 8.02 -3.16
CA SER A 66 -9.22 8.18 -4.51
C SER A 66 -9.67 9.62 -4.76
N LYS A 67 -10.44 10.19 -3.83
CA LYS A 67 -10.88 11.58 -3.90
C LYS A 67 -9.71 12.57 -3.91
N TRP A 68 -8.67 12.30 -3.10
CA TRP A 68 -7.48 13.14 -3.08
C TRP A 68 -6.75 13.11 -4.42
N LEU A 69 -6.60 11.93 -5.05
CA LEU A 69 -5.99 11.79 -6.38
C LEU A 69 -6.77 12.57 -7.44
N GLU A 70 -8.10 12.46 -7.46
CA GLU A 70 -8.95 13.23 -8.37
C GLU A 70 -8.79 14.74 -8.20
N GLN A 71 -8.72 15.21 -6.95
CA GLN A 71 -8.50 16.61 -6.65
C GLN A 71 -7.10 17.11 -7.03
N ARG A 72 -6.09 16.28 -6.82
CA ARG A 72 -4.69 16.60 -7.11
C ARG A 72 -4.38 16.61 -8.60
N PHE A 73 -5.05 15.72 -9.35
CA PHE A 73 -4.88 15.56 -10.80
C PHE A 73 -6.22 15.72 -11.54
N PRO A 74 -6.82 16.92 -11.53
CA PRO A 74 -8.20 17.14 -11.99
C PRO A 74 -8.40 16.94 -13.51
N LYS A 75 -7.33 16.77 -14.26
CA LYS A 75 -7.38 16.50 -15.71
C LYS A 75 -7.25 15.03 -16.05
N THR A 76 -7.11 14.18 -15.03
CA THR A 76 -6.90 12.73 -15.18
C THR A 76 -8.20 11.98 -14.96
N LYS A 77 -8.53 11.12 -15.89
CA LYS A 77 -9.64 10.17 -15.73
C LYS A 77 -9.13 8.96 -14.98
N PHE A 78 -9.51 8.85 -13.71
CA PHE A 78 -9.17 7.70 -12.88
C PHE A 78 -10.17 6.56 -13.00
N GLU A 79 -9.65 5.33 -12.95
CA GLU A 79 -10.39 4.12 -12.68
C GLU A 79 -9.83 3.53 -11.38
N PHE A 80 -10.71 3.33 -10.38
CA PHE A 80 -10.33 2.77 -9.08
C PHE A 80 -10.88 1.36 -8.91
N ILE A 81 -9.98 0.40 -8.68
CA ILE A 81 -10.32 -1.00 -8.45
C ILE A 81 -10.30 -1.27 -6.97
N ASN A 82 -11.44 -1.70 -6.41
CA ASN A 82 -11.53 -2.19 -5.04
C ASN A 82 -11.42 -3.72 -5.03
N ALA A 83 -10.25 -4.24 -4.72
CA ALA A 83 -9.97 -5.65 -4.50
C ALA A 83 -9.84 -5.99 -3.00
N GLY A 84 -10.47 -5.21 -2.13
CA GLY A 84 -10.64 -5.53 -0.70
C GLY A 84 -11.70 -6.62 -0.52
N ILE A 85 -11.42 -7.63 0.29
CA ILE A 85 -12.37 -8.68 0.70
C ILE A 85 -12.14 -8.96 2.18
N SER A 86 -13.18 -8.77 3.00
CA SER A 86 -13.13 -8.98 4.46
C SER A 86 -12.56 -10.33 4.82
N SER A 87 -11.79 -10.36 5.91
CA SER A 87 -11.15 -11.56 6.49
C SER A 87 -10.25 -12.35 5.53
N THR A 88 -9.77 -11.73 4.45
CA THR A 88 -8.76 -12.34 3.59
C THR A 88 -7.37 -11.85 3.96
N CYS A 89 -6.40 -12.75 3.92
CA CYS A 89 -4.99 -12.52 4.25
C CYS A 89 -4.10 -12.41 3.00
N SER A 90 -2.82 -12.11 3.18
CA SER A 90 -1.88 -11.91 2.07
C SER A 90 -1.75 -13.15 1.17
N THR A 91 -1.78 -14.36 1.73
CA THR A 91 -1.75 -15.61 0.95
C THR A 91 -2.98 -15.73 0.05
N THR A 92 -4.16 -15.41 0.56
CA THR A 92 -5.39 -15.35 -0.25
C THR A 92 -5.29 -14.25 -1.30
N GLY A 93 -4.72 -13.09 -0.95
CA GLY A 93 -4.44 -12.00 -1.90
C GLY A 93 -3.59 -12.47 -3.07
N ALA A 94 -2.51 -13.22 -2.81
CA ALA A 94 -1.64 -13.76 -3.84
C ALA A 94 -2.38 -14.71 -4.81
N PHE A 95 -3.29 -15.54 -4.31
CA PHE A 95 -4.08 -16.45 -5.16
C PHE A 95 -5.13 -15.74 -6.02
N ARG A 96 -5.73 -14.66 -5.53
CA ARG A 96 -6.80 -13.95 -6.24
C ARG A 96 -6.33 -12.74 -7.05
N LEU A 97 -5.02 -12.40 -7.02
CA LEU A 97 -4.45 -11.21 -7.64
C LEU A 97 -4.76 -11.09 -9.13
N SER A 98 -4.65 -12.19 -9.89
CA SER A 98 -4.96 -12.16 -11.33
C SER A 98 -6.39 -11.73 -11.58
N ARG A 99 -7.35 -12.45 -10.99
CA ARG A 99 -8.77 -12.19 -11.17
C ARG A 99 -9.19 -10.80 -10.69
N ASP A 100 -8.72 -10.38 -9.52
CA ASP A 100 -9.25 -9.20 -8.84
C ASP A 100 -8.52 -7.91 -9.19
N VAL A 101 -7.32 -8.00 -9.79
CA VAL A 101 -6.49 -6.83 -10.13
C VAL A 101 -5.98 -6.90 -11.56
N LEU A 102 -5.23 -7.94 -11.93
CA LEU A 102 -4.51 -7.97 -13.19
C LEU A 102 -5.42 -8.13 -14.42
N ASP A 103 -6.54 -8.82 -14.28
CA ASP A 103 -7.50 -9.04 -15.39
C ASP A 103 -8.26 -7.76 -15.75
N HIS A 104 -8.16 -6.69 -14.95
CA HIS A 104 -8.66 -5.36 -15.29
C HIS A 104 -7.76 -4.62 -16.30
N GLY A 105 -6.59 -5.14 -16.62
CA GLY A 105 -5.61 -4.56 -17.54
C GLY A 105 -4.46 -3.84 -16.80
N PRO A 106 -3.68 -3.00 -17.47
CA PRO A 106 -2.53 -2.32 -16.88
C PRO A 106 -2.92 -1.49 -15.66
N ILE A 107 -2.14 -1.62 -14.59
CA ILE A 107 -2.30 -0.87 -13.33
C ILE A 107 -1.15 0.13 -13.22
N ASP A 108 -1.44 1.39 -12.95
CA ASP A 108 -0.42 2.43 -12.79
C ASP A 108 0.07 2.52 -11.33
N LEU A 109 -0.85 2.41 -10.36
CA LEU A 109 -0.54 2.47 -8.94
C LEU A 109 -1.31 1.39 -8.17
N PHE A 110 -0.63 0.64 -7.31
CA PHE A 110 -1.23 -0.44 -6.55
C PHE A 110 -0.93 -0.35 -5.06
N PHE A 111 -1.98 -0.21 -4.26
CA PHE A 111 -1.93 -0.21 -2.80
C PHE A 111 -2.25 -1.60 -2.25
N ILE A 112 -1.44 -2.08 -1.30
CA ILE A 112 -1.55 -3.40 -0.68
C ILE A 112 -1.64 -3.23 0.84
N GLU A 113 -2.60 -3.90 1.47
CA GLU A 113 -2.82 -3.88 2.92
C GLU A 113 -3.27 -5.27 3.42
N PHE A 114 -2.45 -5.94 4.21
CA PHE A 114 -2.80 -7.25 4.77
C PHE A 114 -2.23 -7.51 6.18
N ALA A 115 -1.47 -6.58 6.76
CA ALA A 115 -0.76 -6.84 8.01
C ALA A 115 -1.72 -7.19 9.17
N VAL A 116 -2.89 -6.53 9.22
CA VAL A 116 -3.92 -6.80 10.24
C VAL A 116 -4.54 -8.19 10.05
N ASN A 117 -4.85 -8.56 8.82
CA ASN A 117 -5.49 -9.84 8.54
C ASN A 117 -4.52 -11.02 8.69
N ASP A 118 -3.24 -10.84 8.33
CA ASP A 118 -2.21 -11.85 8.54
C ASP A 118 -1.99 -12.12 10.03
N ASP A 119 -2.09 -11.09 10.89
CA ASP A 119 -1.98 -11.21 12.34
C ASP A 119 -3.27 -11.79 12.96
N GLN A 120 -4.40 -11.11 12.76
CA GLN A 120 -5.65 -11.35 13.47
C GLN A 120 -6.47 -12.52 12.91
N ASP A 121 -6.72 -12.51 11.58
CA ASP A 121 -7.66 -13.46 10.99
C ASP A 121 -6.98 -14.80 10.67
N ALA A 122 -5.76 -14.75 10.16
CA ALA A 122 -5.03 -15.94 9.74
C ALA A 122 -4.05 -16.48 10.79
N GLY A 123 -3.61 -15.64 11.74
CA GLY A 123 -2.56 -16.03 12.69
C GLY A 123 -1.31 -16.56 11.99
N HIS A 124 -0.91 -15.89 10.90
CA HIS A 124 0.15 -16.35 10.04
C HIS A 124 1.51 -16.38 10.75
N SER A 125 2.27 -17.45 10.54
CA SER A 125 3.69 -17.44 10.86
C SER A 125 4.44 -16.40 10.01
N LYS A 126 5.62 -16.00 10.45
CA LYS A 126 6.51 -15.10 9.69
C LYS A 126 6.70 -15.57 8.24
N GLU A 127 6.93 -16.86 8.05
CA GLU A 127 7.14 -17.48 6.73
C GLU A 127 5.89 -17.41 5.85
N SER A 128 4.71 -17.54 6.43
CA SER A 128 3.44 -17.43 5.72
C SER A 128 3.17 -15.98 5.29
N CYS A 129 3.44 -15.01 6.16
CA CYS A 129 3.36 -13.58 5.83
C CYS A 129 4.32 -13.21 4.68
N ILE A 130 5.59 -13.68 4.76
CA ILE A 130 6.58 -13.47 3.69
C ILE A 130 6.07 -14.06 2.38
N ARG A 131 5.64 -15.32 2.40
CA ARG A 131 5.16 -16.03 1.21
C ARG A 131 3.97 -15.33 0.56
N GLY A 132 3.01 -14.85 1.35
CA GLY A 132 1.83 -14.16 0.87
C GLY A 132 2.19 -12.82 0.21
N MET A 133 2.92 -11.96 0.91
CA MET A 133 3.32 -10.66 0.42
C MET A 133 4.25 -10.76 -0.80
N GLU A 134 5.26 -11.65 -0.72
CA GLU A 134 6.16 -11.92 -1.85
C GLU A 134 5.38 -12.46 -3.07
N GLY A 135 4.41 -13.34 -2.85
CA GLY A 135 3.56 -13.88 -3.90
C GLY A 135 2.81 -12.79 -4.66
N ILE A 136 2.29 -11.77 -3.97
CA ILE A 136 1.64 -10.62 -4.59
C ILE A 136 2.66 -9.79 -5.40
N ILE A 137 3.76 -9.39 -4.76
CA ILE A 137 4.75 -8.48 -5.35
C ILE A 137 5.44 -9.12 -6.57
N ARG A 138 5.84 -10.38 -6.48
CA ARG A 138 6.47 -11.10 -7.61
C ARG A 138 5.55 -11.23 -8.82
N GLN A 139 4.27 -11.54 -8.60
CA GLN A 139 3.31 -11.59 -9.70
C GLN A 139 3.15 -10.21 -10.35
N MET A 140 3.07 -9.13 -9.57
CA MET A 140 3.01 -7.76 -10.10
C MET A 140 4.28 -7.43 -10.90
N ARG A 141 5.47 -7.68 -10.35
CA ARG A 141 6.74 -7.44 -11.05
C ARG A 141 6.88 -8.24 -12.34
N THR A 142 6.28 -9.43 -12.40
CA THR A 142 6.33 -10.29 -13.60
C THR A 142 5.28 -9.90 -14.64
N LYS A 143 4.05 -9.62 -14.22
CA LYS A 143 2.92 -9.44 -15.13
C LYS A 143 2.60 -7.97 -15.43
N SER A 144 2.95 -7.06 -14.53
CA SER A 144 2.75 -5.61 -14.66
C SER A 144 3.94 -4.85 -14.10
N PRO A 145 5.15 -4.97 -14.70
CA PRO A 145 6.42 -4.47 -14.15
C PRO A 145 6.46 -2.95 -14.01
N GLN A 146 5.63 -2.22 -14.75
CA GLN A 146 5.53 -0.77 -14.72
C GLN A 146 4.63 -0.26 -13.58
N THR A 147 3.92 -1.13 -12.86
CA THR A 147 3.08 -0.71 -11.75
C THR A 147 3.91 -0.21 -10.58
N ASP A 148 3.66 0.99 -10.13
CA ASP A 148 4.21 1.49 -8.86
C ASP A 148 3.45 0.84 -7.69
N LEU A 149 4.20 0.36 -6.68
CA LEU A 149 3.64 -0.39 -5.56
C LEU A 149 3.83 0.39 -4.25
N ALA A 150 2.79 0.42 -3.42
CA ALA A 150 2.85 0.93 -2.06
C ALA A 150 2.14 -0.02 -1.09
N VAL A 151 2.76 -0.29 0.05
CA VAL A 151 2.13 -1.06 1.14
C VAL A 151 1.74 -0.10 2.26
N THR A 152 0.53 -0.28 2.78
CA THR A 152 0.00 0.55 3.88
C THR A 152 -0.21 -0.33 5.12
N TYR A 153 0.26 0.14 6.28
CA TYR A 153 0.06 -0.55 7.55
C TYR A 153 -0.98 0.15 8.41
N PHE A 154 -1.99 -0.63 8.81
CA PHE A 154 -2.97 -0.33 9.85
C PHE A 154 -2.75 -1.26 11.03
N VAL A 155 -3.54 -1.13 12.09
CA VAL A 155 -3.44 -1.92 13.32
C VAL A 155 -4.79 -2.43 13.78
N ASN A 156 -4.75 -3.56 14.51
CA ASN A 156 -5.73 -3.94 15.51
C ASN A 156 -5.25 -3.50 16.92
N PRO A 157 -6.07 -3.61 17.97
CA PRO A 157 -5.65 -3.21 19.32
C PRO A 157 -4.37 -3.88 19.82
N GLY A 158 -4.20 -5.19 19.58
CA GLY A 158 -3.00 -5.92 20.02
C GLY A 158 -1.73 -5.49 19.29
N MET A 159 -1.83 -5.19 18.01
CA MET A 159 -0.70 -4.63 17.24
C MET A 159 -0.35 -3.21 17.70
N LEU A 160 -1.37 -2.41 18.06
CA LEU A 160 -1.18 -1.06 18.59
C LEU A 160 -0.39 -1.09 19.90
N GLU A 161 -0.79 -1.96 20.85
CA GLU A 161 -0.07 -2.16 22.11
C GLU A 161 1.39 -2.56 21.88
N GLN A 162 1.66 -3.45 20.91
CA GLN A 162 3.03 -3.82 20.55
C GLN A 162 3.84 -2.62 20.06
N LEU A 163 3.28 -1.80 19.16
CA LEU A 163 3.94 -0.60 18.63
C LEU A 163 4.21 0.43 19.72
N GLN A 164 3.28 0.67 20.63
CA GLN A 164 3.45 1.55 21.80
C GLN A 164 4.53 1.04 22.76
N ALA A 165 4.70 -0.28 22.85
CA ALA A 165 5.79 -0.91 23.60
C ALA A 165 7.13 -0.96 22.83
N GLY A 166 7.25 -0.27 21.69
CA GLY A 166 8.46 -0.24 20.86
C GLY A 166 8.73 -1.56 20.11
N LYS A 167 7.73 -2.43 19.97
CA LYS A 167 7.84 -3.70 19.26
C LYS A 167 7.05 -3.65 17.95
N ASN A 168 7.58 -4.25 16.90
CA ASN A 168 6.84 -4.39 15.65
C ASN A 168 6.08 -5.74 15.62
N PRO A 169 4.81 -5.76 15.19
CA PRO A 169 4.06 -6.98 14.92
C PRO A 169 4.78 -7.91 13.94
N VAL A 170 4.61 -9.22 14.11
CA VAL A 170 5.27 -10.24 13.27
C VAL A 170 4.92 -10.07 11.80
N SER A 171 3.65 -9.81 11.49
CA SER A 171 3.18 -9.60 10.11
C SER A 171 3.86 -8.39 9.46
N MET A 172 3.96 -7.26 10.18
CA MET A 172 4.64 -6.05 9.67
C MET A 172 6.14 -6.31 9.43
N ASN A 173 6.84 -6.93 10.37
CA ASN A 173 8.26 -7.27 10.19
C ASN A 173 8.49 -8.22 9.02
N ALA A 174 7.59 -9.18 8.81
CA ALA A 174 7.67 -10.11 7.71
C ALA A 174 7.45 -9.41 6.36
N HIS A 175 6.46 -8.52 6.29
CA HIS A 175 6.20 -7.71 5.10
C HIS A 175 7.37 -6.78 4.81
N GLU A 176 7.90 -6.04 5.81
CA GLU A 176 9.04 -5.14 5.63
C GLU A 176 10.23 -5.82 4.96
N ARG A 177 10.57 -7.05 5.38
CA ARG A 177 11.63 -7.82 4.74
C ARG A 177 11.42 -7.97 3.24
N VAL A 178 10.19 -8.26 2.81
CA VAL A 178 9.84 -8.38 1.38
C VAL A 178 9.91 -7.02 0.69
N LEU A 179 9.39 -5.97 1.34
CA LEU A 179 9.42 -4.62 0.77
C LEU A 179 10.83 -4.09 0.55
N GLU A 180 11.74 -4.37 1.47
CA GLU A 180 13.17 -4.05 1.36
C GLU A 180 13.81 -4.77 0.17
N GLU A 181 13.58 -6.08 0.04
CA GLU A 181 14.14 -6.89 -1.04
C GLU A 181 13.66 -6.46 -2.43
N TYR A 182 12.39 -6.08 -2.56
CA TYR A 182 11.77 -5.72 -3.84
C TYR A 182 11.71 -4.20 -4.11
N GLY A 183 12.27 -3.38 -3.24
CA GLY A 183 12.26 -1.92 -3.38
C GLY A 183 10.84 -1.32 -3.37
N VAL A 184 9.93 -1.85 -2.53
CA VAL A 184 8.54 -1.38 -2.44
C VAL A 184 8.40 -0.36 -1.33
N SER A 185 7.78 0.76 -1.65
CA SER A 185 7.52 1.86 -0.69
C SER A 185 6.43 1.49 0.31
N ARG A 186 6.52 2.07 1.52
CA ARG A 186 5.50 1.87 2.56
C ARG A 186 4.99 3.17 3.16
N VAL A 187 3.75 3.12 3.64
CA VAL A 187 3.11 4.13 4.48
C VAL A 187 2.71 3.48 5.81
N HIS A 188 3.29 3.91 6.91
CA HIS A 188 3.11 3.30 8.23
C HIS A 188 2.11 4.10 9.09
N LEU A 189 0.82 4.09 8.70
CA LEU A 189 -0.23 4.78 9.45
C LEU A 189 -0.40 4.22 10.87
N ALA A 190 -0.12 2.94 11.04
CA ALA A 190 -0.13 2.26 12.33
C ALA A 190 0.82 2.90 13.35
N ARG A 191 2.05 3.22 12.95
CA ARG A 191 3.04 3.86 13.84
C ARG A 191 2.64 5.30 14.14
N GLU A 192 2.14 6.03 13.14
CA GLU A 192 1.61 7.37 13.35
C GLU A 192 0.51 7.38 14.41
N LEU A 193 -0.44 6.44 14.32
CA LEU A 193 -1.51 6.31 15.32
C LEU A 193 -0.93 5.98 16.71
N ALA A 194 0.03 5.06 16.79
CA ALA A 194 0.65 4.66 18.06
C ALA A 194 1.38 5.81 18.77
N HIS A 195 1.86 6.80 18.03
CA HIS A 195 2.49 8.00 18.59
C HIS A 195 1.47 9.07 19.02
N GLN A 196 0.24 9.04 18.50
CA GLN A 196 -0.78 10.06 18.77
C GLN A 196 -1.69 9.73 19.96
N ILE A 197 -1.73 8.48 20.40
CA ILE A 197 -2.61 8.02 21.49
C ILE A 197 -1.84 7.22 22.52
#